data_f4b4d2cb9256233e2e03efd8658bb104
#
_entry.id   f4b4d2cb9256233e2e03efd8658bb104
#
_cell.length_a   1.000
_cell.length_b   1.000
_cell.length_c   1.000
_cell.angle_alpha   90.00
_cell.angle_beta   90.00
_cell.angle_gamma   90.00
#
_symmetry.space_group_name_H-M   'P 1'
#
loop_
_entity.id
_entity.type
_entity.pdbx_description
1 polymer ?
#
loop_
_entity_poly.entity_id
_entity_poly.type
_entity_poly.pdbx_seq_one_letter_code
_entity_poly.pdbx_strand_id
1 'polypeptide(L)'
;ACDEETFDDKVFVYFEEEPAKEAGKKLLDAGNLVHIAKVENRLFLEFYTSLYPMGVNCLHINQGVDGDILIQHSDLLRRKDPAEIDDGKVRVENPEFQLTALYFEQEFRKNQTIPMSDELKETYEEMLVHFSRGKYIVPTQEEHGIPILKQKEGQAYLPLFTDLHEFQKFNREDKFKGGVVEAEKVSNLLNDEMSGVVINPFG
;
A
#
# COMPACT_ATOMS: atom_id res chain seq x y z
N ALA A 1 -2.80 12.37 -0.35
CA ALA A 1 -2.57 13.57 0.50
C ALA A 1 -3.55 13.57 1.66
N CYS A 2 -3.06 13.77 2.88
CA CYS A 2 -3.89 13.91 4.06
C CYS A 2 -4.47 15.32 4.13
N ASP A 3 -5.74 15.43 4.52
CA ASP A 3 -6.38 16.68 4.84
C ASP A 3 -6.31 16.91 6.37
N GLU A 4 -5.69 17.98 6.80
CA GLU A 4 -5.44 18.24 8.22
C GLU A 4 -6.73 18.57 9.02
N GLU A 5 -7.81 18.97 8.36
CA GLU A 5 -9.09 19.30 9.00
C GLU A 5 -10.03 18.09 9.11
N THR A 6 -10.08 17.28 8.03
CA THR A 6 -11.02 16.14 7.93
C THR A 6 -10.36 14.79 8.20
N PHE A 7 -9.03 14.76 8.24
CA PHE A 7 -8.21 13.54 8.30
C PHE A 7 -8.48 12.55 7.15
N ASP A 8 -8.91 13.10 6.01
CA ASP A 8 -9.12 12.31 4.81
C ASP A 8 -7.81 12.11 4.05
N ASP A 9 -7.50 10.86 3.74
CA ASP A 9 -6.41 10.49 2.85
C ASP A 9 -6.92 10.43 1.42
N LYS A 10 -6.55 11.46 0.64
CA LYS A 10 -7.15 11.75 -0.66
C LYS A 10 -6.29 11.26 -1.81
N VAL A 11 -6.95 10.71 -2.84
CA VAL A 11 -6.43 10.60 -4.19
C VAL A 11 -7.15 11.59 -5.11
N PHE A 12 -6.40 12.27 -5.98
CA PHE A 12 -6.96 13.21 -6.94
C PHE A 12 -7.33 12.50 -8.23
N VAL A 13 -8.56 12.71 -8.70
CA VAL A 13 -9.09 12.12 -9.93
C VAL A 13 -9.60 13.24 -10.83
N TYR A 14 -9.18 13.26 -12.09
CA TYR A 14 -9.64 14.23 -13.09
C TYR A 14 -10.26 13.49 -14.28
N PHE A 15 -11.36 13.98 -14.80
CA PHE A 15 -11.96 13.40 -15.99
C PHE A 15 -11.26 13.80 -17.28
N GLU A 16 -10.55 14.95 -17.24
CA GLU A 16 -9.82 15.47 -18.38
C GLU A 16 -8.30 15.49 -18.10
N GLU A 17 -7.52 15.28 -19.16
CA GLU A 17 -6.06 15.16 -19.05
C GLU A 17 -5.38 16.47 -18.70
N GLU A 18 -5.81 17.60 -19.27
CA GLU A 18 -5.15 18.90 -19.05
C GLU A 18 -5.28 19.39 -17.62
N PRO A 19 -6.46 19.38 -16.95
CA PRO A 19 -6.56 19.69 -15.53
C PRO A 19 -5.69 18.78 -14.65
N ALA A 20 -5.60 17.48 -14.97
CA ALA A 20 -4.73 16.56 -14.24
C ALA A 20 -3.26 16.95 -14.35
N LYS A 21 -2.79 17.33 -15.54
CA LYS A 21 -1.41 17.79 -15.77
C LYS A 21 -1.11 19.11 -15.04
N GLU A 22 -2.04 20.05 -15.07
CA GLU A 22 -1.90 21.32 -14.35
C GLU A 22 -1.80 21.12 -12.84
N ALA A 23 -2.66 20.27 -12.28
CA ALA A 23 -2.61 19.91 -10.86
C ALA A 23 -1.30 19.18 -10.52
N GLY A 24 -0.91 18.21 -11.33
CA GLY A 24 0.36 17.50 -11.15
C GLY A 24 1.56 18.43 -11.19
N LYS A 25 1.57 19.42 -12.09
CA LYS A 25 2.64 20.43 -12.17
C LYS A 25 2.70 21.27 -10.88
N LYS A 26 1.56 21.74 -10.37
CA LYS A 26 1.53 22.50 -9.10
C LYS A 26 2.12 21.70 -7.93
N LEU A 27 1.81 20.41 -7.86
CA LEU A 27 2.35 19.53 -6.83
C LEU A 27 3.86 19.30 -7.01
N LEU A 28 4.34 19.14 -8.24
CA LEU A 28 5.78 19.04 -8.54
C LEU A 28 6.52 20.33 -8.17
N ASP A 29 5.97 21.49 -8.52
CA ASP A 29 6.55 22.80 -8.20
C ASP A 29 6.60 23.03 -6.66
N ALA A 30 5.69 22.39 -5.91
CA ALA A 30 5.71 22.35 -4.44
C ALA A 30 6.63 21.28 -3.84
N GLY A 31 7.46 20.60 -4.67
CA GLY A 31 8.44 19.61 -4.23
C GLY A 31 7.90 18.19 -4.02
N ASN A 32 6.64 17.93 -4.43
CA ASN A 32 6.08 16.59 -4.31
C ASN A 32 6.44 15.74 -5.54
N LEU A 33 6.74 14.45 -5.32
CA LEU A 33 6.85 13.49 -6.41
C LEU A 33 5.44 13.05 -6.81
N VAL A 34 5.09 13.25 -8.08
CA VAL A 34 3.74 12.98 -8.60
C VAL A 34 3.81 12.06 -9.78
N HIS A 35 2.92 11.08 -9.82
CA HIS A 35 2.68 10.24 -10.98
C HIS A 35 1.24 10.43 -11.45
N ILE A 36 1.07 10.72 -12.75
CA ILE A 36 -0.25 10.80 -13.37
C ILE A 36 -0.48 9.53 -14.16
N ALA A 37 -1.46 8.76 -13.75
CA ALA A 37 -1.85 7.51 -14.42
C ALA A 37 -3.23 7.67 -15.07
N LYS A 38 -3.36 7.17 -16.30
CA LYS A 38 -4.66 7.06 -16.96
C LYS A 38 -5.34 5.76 -16.56
N VAL A 39 -6.54 5.86 -15.99
CA VAL A 39 -7.38 4.71 -15.65
C VAL A 39 -8.49 4.60 -16.68
N GLU A 40 -8.56 3.47 -17.39
CA GLU A 40 -9.65 3.19 -18.34
C GLU A 40 -10.94 2.84 -17.59
N ASN A 41 -12.11 3.18 -18.16
CA ASN A 41 -13.42 2.94 -17.54
C ASN A 41 -13.63 1.50 -17.07
N ARG A 42 -13.13 0.52 -17.81
CA ARG A 42 -13.21 -0.91 -17.43
C ARG A 42 -12.43 -1.28 -16.17
N LEU A 43 -11.46 -0.45 -15.78
CA LEU A 43 -10.58 -0.67 -14.62
C LEU A 43 -10.99 0.15 -13.40
N PHE A 44 -12.07 0.96 -13.48
CA PHE A 44 -12.47 1.82 -12.36
C PHE A 44 -12.82 1.03 -11.10
N LEU A 45 -13.53 -0.08 -11.22
CA LEU A 45 -13.87 -0.90 -10.05
C LEU A 45 -12.62 -1.46 -9.38
N GLU A 46 -11.68 -1.97 -10.17
CA GLU A 46 -10.39 -2.46 -9.68
C GLU A 46 -9.59 -1.33 -9.01
N PHE A 47 -9.51 -0.18 -9.65
CA PHE A 47 -8.87 1.01 -9.10
C PHE A 47 -9.47 1.42 -7.75
N TYR A 48 -10.79 1.59 -7.67
CA TYR A 48 -11.45 1.99 -6.42
C TYR A 48 -11.31 0.94 -5.31
N THR A 49 -11.37 -0.34 -5.65
CA THR A 49 -11.19 -1.40 -4.65
C THR A 49 -9.75 -1.48 -4.14
N SER A 50 -8.75 -1.09 -4.93
CA SER A 50 -7.35 -1.06 -4.53
C SER A 50 -7.01 0.08 -3.55
N LEU A 51 -7.81 1.14 -3.50
CA LEU A 51 -7.56 2.30 -2.64
C LEU A 51 -7.69 1.98 -1.15
N TYR A 52 -8.62 1.11 -0.80
CA TYR A 52 -8.86 0.78 0.61
C TYR A 52 -7.65 0.08 1.28
N PRO A 53 -7.08 -1.00 0.71
CA PRO A 53 -5.88 -1.61 1.29
C PRO A 53 -4.71 -0.63 1.42
N MET A 54 -4.67 0.43 0.60
CA MET A 54 -3.67 1.50 0.66
C MET A 54 -3.95 2.55 1.75
N GLY A 55 -5.08 2.45 2.46
CA GLY A 55 -5.50 3.43 3.47
C GLY A 55 -6.14 4.69 2.92
N VAL A 56 -6.40 4.79 1.60
CA VAL A 56 -7.08 5.94 1.00
C VAL A 56 -8.57 5.83 1.24
N ASN A 57 -9.16 6.87 1.84
CA ASN A 57 -10.57 6.89 2.21
C ASN A 57 -11.41 7.92 1.44
N CYS A 58 -10.78 8.80 0.67
CA CYS A 58 -11.47 9.88 -0.03
C CYS A 58 -10.96 10.09 -1.47
N LEU A 59 -11.88 10.37 -2.38
CA LEU A 59 -11.61 10.78 -3.74
C LEU A 59 -11.90 12.28 -3.88
N HIS A 60 -10.92 13.05 -4.35
CA HIS A 60 -11.13 14.43 -4.73
C HIS A 60 -11.22 14.53 -6.25
N ILE A 61 -12.44 14.59 -6.74
CA ILE A 61 -12.71 14.64 -8.18
C ILE A 61 -12.65 16.07 -8.66
N ASN A 62 -11.95 16.32 -9.75
CA ASN A 62 -11.86 17.62 -10.44
C ASN A 62 -11.48 18.79 -9.53
N GLN A 63 -10.58 18.61 -8.59
CA GLN A 63 -10.16 19.68 -7.67
C GLN A 63 -9.81 20.97 -8.43
N GLY A 64 -10.50 22.05 -8.08
CA GLY A 64 -10.26 23.40 -8.60
C GLY A 64 -10.77 23.66 -10.02
N VAL A 65 -11.57 22.75 -10.60
CA VAL A 65 -12.24 22.93 -11.90
C VAL A 65 -13.73 22.59 -11.78
N ASP A 66 -14.49 22.69 -12.87
CA ASP A 66 -15.90 22.36 -12.87
C ASP A 66 -16.16 20.90 -12.47
N GLY A 67 -17.16 20.70 -11.60
CA GLY A 67 -17.44 19.39 -11.03
C GLY A 67 -16.51 18.99 -9.87
N ASP A 68 -15.90 19.96 -9.18
CA ASP A 68 -15.12 19.75 -7.95
C ASP A 68 -16.01 19.13 -6.85
N ILE A 69 -15.67 17.89 -6.44
CA ILE A 69 -16.43 17.16 -5.43
C ILE A 69 -15.52 16.21 -4.65
N LEU A 70 -15.77 16.11 -3.34
CA LEU A 70 -15.20 15.11 -2.45
C LEU A 70 -16.17 13.95 -2.29
N ILE A 71 -15.70 12.73 -2.47
CA ILE A 71 -16.48 11.51 -2.31
C ILE A 71 -15.77 10.58 -1.36
N GLN A 72 -16.44 10.18 -0.29
CA GLN A 72 -15.91 9.15 0.60
C GLN A 72 -15.89 7.79 -0.09
N HIS A 73 -14.83 7.03 0.07
CA HIS A 73 -14.70 5.71 -0.52
C HIS A 73 -15.85 4.77 -0.12
N SER A 74 -16.34 4.90 1.12
CA SER A 74 -17.50 4.15 1.65
C SER A 74 -18.81 4.42 0.91
N ASP A 75 -18.94 5.58 0.24
CA ASP A 75 -20.14 5.94 -0.54
C ASP A 75 -20.13 5.27 -1.93
N LEU A 76 -18.95 4.90 -2.41
CA LEU A 76 -18.78 4.23 -3.71
C LEU A 76 -18.84 2.71 -3.63
N LEU A 77 -18.29 2.14 -2.57
CA LEU A 77 -18.11 0.69 -2.45
C LEU A 77 -18.56 0.19 -1.08
N ARG A 78 -19.56 -0.70 -1.10
CA ARG A 78 -19.91 -1.45 0.11
C ARG A 78 -18.93 -2.60 0.30
N ARG A 79 -18.26 -2.61 1.42
CA ARG A 79 -17.42 -3.74 1.84
C ARG A 79 -18.26 -4.76 2.59
N LYS A 80 -18.00 -6.05 2.31
CA LYS A 80 -18.59 -7.12 3.12
C LYS A 80 -18.07 -7.03 4.55
N ASP A 81 -18.95 -7.16 5.52
CA ASP A 81 -18.55 -7.31 6.91
C ASP A 81 -17.63 -8.54 7.08
N PRO A 82 -16.62 -8.50 7.98
CA PRO A 82 -15.86 -9.69 8.32
C PRO A 82 -16.71 -10.91 8.70
N ALA A 83 -17.87 -10.70 9.31
CA ALA A 83 -18.83 -11.75 9.62
C ALA A 83 -19.53 -12.35 8.37
N GLU A 84 -19.51 -11.68 7.23
CA GLU A 84 -20.08 -12.14 5.95
C GLU A 84 -19.04 -12.90 5.08
N ILE A 85 -17.83 -13.13 5.59
CA ILE A 85 -16.79 -13.88 4.91
C ILE A 85 -17.02 -15.36 5.18
N ASP A 86 -16.99 -16.16 4.11
CA ASP A 86 -17.16 -17.62 4.19
C ASP A 86 -16.20 -18.26 5.22
N ASP A 87 -16.69 -19.24 5.97
CA ASP A 87 -15.90 -20.00 6.93
C ASP A 87 -14.60 -20.55 6.29
N GLY A 88 -13.48 -20.26 6.95
CA GLY A 88 -12.15 -20.69 6.51
C GLY A 88 -11.43 -19.71 5.58
N LYS A 89 -12.05 -18.59 5.19
CA LYS A 89 -11.38 -17.50 4.49
C LYS A 89 -11.00 -16.40 5.47
N VAL A 90 -9.78 -15.90 5.35
CA VAL A 90 -9.28 -14.77 6.13
C VAL A 90 -9.01 -13.62 5.17
N ARG A 91 -9.59 -12.45 5.47
CA ARG A 91 -9.23 -11.22 4.78
C ARG A 91 -7.94 -10.68 5.42
N VAL A 92 -6.92 -10.49 4.60
CA VAL A 92 -5.67 -9.86 4.99
C VAL A 92 -5.63 -8.50 4.35
N GLU A 93 -5.57 -7.46 5.16
CA GLU A 93 -5.48 -6.06 4.76
C GLU A 93 -4.83 -5.28 5.90
N ASN A 94 -3.96 -4.34 5.55
CA ASN A 94 -3.19 -3.54 6.51
C ASN A 94 -3.20 -2.06 6.07
N PRO A 95 -4.37 -1.40 6.01
CA PRO A 95 -4.48 -0.05 5.45
C PRO A 95 -3.66 0.99 6.23
N GLU A 96 -3.66 0.94 7.56
CA GLU A 96 -2.86 1.86 8.38
C GLU A 96 -1.36 1.68 8.13
N PHE A 97 -0.90 0.44 8.05
CA PHE A 97 0.50 0.16 7.75
C PHE A 97 0.88 0.67 6.35
N GLN A 98 0.09 0.37 5.33
CA GLN A 98 0.37 0.80 3.96
C GLN A 98 0.38 2.32 3.82
N LEU A 99 -0.59 3.00 4.44
CA LEU A 99 -0.67 4.45 4.43
C LEU A 99 0.55 5.10 5.08
N THR A 100 0.92 4.65 6.29
CA THR A 100 2.08 5.17 7.01
C THR A 100 3.39 4.88 6.25
N ALA A 101 3.51 3.69 5.64
CA ALA A 101 4.64 3.35 4.78
C ALA A 101 4.76 4.27 3.55
N LEU A 102 3.62 4.59 2.90
CA LEU A 102 3.58 5.53 1.78
C LEU A 102 4.02 6.93 2.20
N TYR A 103 3.58 7.44 3.35
CA TYR A 103 4.02 8.74 3.87
C TYR A 103 5.49 8.73 4.22
N PHE A 104 5.96 7.69 4.91
CA PHE A 104 7.37 7.52 5.20
C PHE A 104 8.23 7.55 3.93
N GLU A 105 7.87 6.79 2.91
CA GLU A 105 8.60 6.76 1.65
C GLU A 105 8.58 8.10 0.91
N GLN A 106 7.45 8.80 0.90
CA GLN A 106 7.33 10.11 0.26
C GLN A 106 8.24 11.13 0.92
N GLU A 107 8.25 11.21 2.25
CA GLU A 107 9.11 12.13 2.98
C GLU A 107 10.59 11.73 2.91
N PHE A 108 10.90 10.45 2.98
CA PHE A 108 12.26 9.95 2.81
C PHE A 108 12.82 10.29 1.42
N ARG A 109 12.00 10.16 0.36
CA ARG A 109 12.43 10.50 -1.01
C ARG A 109 12.65 12.00 -1.22
N LYS A 110 11.88 12.87 -0.52
CA LYS A 110 12.09 14.32 -0.55
C LYS A 110 13.37 14.74 0.16
N ASN A 111 13.65 14.13 1.30
CA ASN A 111 14.68 14.54 2.25
C ASN A 111 15.67 13.40 2.52
N GLN A 112 16.40 12.94 1.49
CA GLN A 112 17.39 11.85 1.61
C GLN A 112 18.59 12.23 2.52
N THR A 113 18.31 12.78 3.70
CA THR A 113 19.32 13.21 4.67
C THR A 113 19.55 12.13 5.73
N ILE A 114 20.82 11.87 6.04
CA ILE A 114 21.21 11.04 7.16
C ILE A 114 21.95 11.95 8.15
N PRO A 115 21.53 12.03 9.42
CA PRO A 115 20.45 11.27 10.08
C PRO A 115 19.04 11.74 9.67
N MET A 116 18.06 10.83 9.77
CA MET A 116 16.64 11.14 9.58
C MET A 116 16.18 12.27 10.51
N SER A 117 15.27 13.13 10.03
CA SER A 117 14.59 14.12 10.87
C SER A 117 13.79 13.46 12.00
N ASP A 118 13.45 14.20 13.03
CA ASP A 118 12.67 13.65 14.15
C ASP A 118 11.25 13.28 13.68
N GLU A 119 10.62 14.08 12.81
CA GLU A 119 9.32 13.78 12.17
C GLU A 119 9.37 12.48 11.38
N LEU A 120 10.44 12.25 10.61
CA LEU A 120 10.58 11.02 9.84
C LEU A 120 10.79 9.79 10.75
N LYS A 121 11.46 9.95 11.89
CA LYS A 121 11.59 8.90 12.90
C LYS A 121 10.25 8.56 13.54
N GLU A 122 9.45 9.57 13.89
CA GLU A 122 8.09 9.37 14.43
C GLU A 122 7.22 8.58 13.44
N THR A 123 7.22 8.96 12.15
CA THR A 123 6.50 8.23 11.11
C THR A 123 7.01 6.78 10.96
N TYR A 124 8.33 6.58 11.08
CA TYR A 124 8.93 5.24 11.05
C TYR A 124 8.49 4.39 12.25
N GLU A 125 8.48 4.96 13.45
CA GLU A 125 8.02 4.28 14.68
C GLU A 125 6.53 3.92 14.58
N GLU A 126 5.70 4.83 14.07
CA GLU A 126 4.28 4.59 13.82
C GLU A 126 4.09 3.45 12.80
N MET A 127 4.84 3.46 11.71
CA MET A 127 4.82 2.38 10.72
C MET A 127 5.16 1.03 11.35
N LEU A 128 6.15 0.95 12.25
CA LEU A 128 6.48 -0.28 12.96
C LEU A 128 5.37 -0.73 13.92
N VAL A 129 4.68 0.19 14.57
CA VAL A 129 3.52 -0.11 15.41
C VAL A 129 2.39 -0.71 14.57
N HIS A 130 2.07 -0.12 13.41
CA HIS A 130 1.07 -0.66 12.50
C HIS A 130 1.49 -2.01 11.92
N PHE A 131 2.77 -2.18 11.58
CA PHE A 131 3.31 -3.47 11.17
C PHE A 131 3.05 -4.56 12.23
N SER A 132 3.37 -4.26 13.50
CA SER A 132 3.28 -5.24 14.60
C SER A 132 1.85 -5.74 14.88
N ARG A 133 0.83 -5.00 14.48
CA ARG A 133 -0.59 -5.33 14.64
C ARG A 133 -1.17 -6.08 13.45
N GLY A 134 -0.41 -6.14 12.34
CA GLY A 134 -0.88 -6.66 11.06
C GLY A 134 -0.89 -8.18 10.95
N LYS A 135 -1.61 -8.62 9.91
CA LYS A 135 -1.52 -9.99 9.37
C LYS A 135 -1.02 -9.90 7.94
N TYR A 136 -0.14 -10.81 7.56
CA TYR A 136 0.50 -10.77 6.26
C TYR A 136 0.32 -12.08 5.50
N ILE A 137 0.36 -12.01 4.18
CA ILE A 137 0.39 -13.18 3.33
C ILE A 137 1.85 -13.57 3.10
N VAL A 138 2.16 -14.84 3.33
CA VAL A 138 3.45 -15.47 3.04
C VAL A 138 3.26 -16.44 1.89
N PRO A 139 4.04 -16.35 0.80
CA PRO A 139 3.98 -17.33 -0.28
C PRO A 139 4.54 -18.68 0.20
N THR A 140 3.86 -19.75 -0.14
CA THR A 140 4.30 -21.11 0.17
C THR A 140 4.23 -22.00 -1.07
N GLN A 141 5.17 -22.94 -1.18
CA GLN A 141 5.18 -23.94 -2.24
C GLN A 141 5.33 -25.34 -1.61
N GLU A 142 4.50 -26.28 -2.03
CA GLU A 142 4.39 -27.60 -1.35
C GLU A 142 5.71 -28.34 -1.22
N GLU A 143 6.55 -28.32 -2.27
CA GLU A 143 7.80 -29.06 -2.28
C GLU A 143 9.03 -28.25 -1.84
N HIS A 144 8.94 -26.91 -1.87
CA HIS A 144 10.10 -26.01 -1.68
C HIS A 144 9.94 -25.05 -0.50
N GLY A 145 8.80 -25.08 0.21
CA GLY A 145 8.57 -24.24 1.37
C GLY A 145 8.30 -22.77 1.01
N ILE A 146 8.91 -21.85 1.73
CA ILE A 146 8.76 -20.40 1.54
C ILE A 146 9.87 -19.91 0.60
N PRO A 147 9.53 -19.22 -0.53
CA PRO A 147 10.54 -18.64 -1.41
C PRO A 147 11.27 -17.48 -0.74
N ILE A 148 12.55 -17.34 -1.03
CA ILE A 148 13.42 -16.27 -0.52
C ILE A 148 13.78 -15.36 -1.69
N LEU A 149 13.65 -14.06 -1.51
CA LEU A 149 14.09 -13.06 -2.48
C LEU A 149 15.56 -12.69 -2.21
N LYS A 150 16.42 -12.89 -3.22
CA LYS A 150 17.84 -12.53 -3.14
C LYS A 150 18.12 -11.25 -3.90
N GLN A 151 18.80 -10.31 -3.24
CA GLN A 151 19.34 -9.12 -3.90
C GLN A 151 20.70 -9.43 -4.56
N LYS A 152 21.14 -8.52 -5.43
CA LYS A 152 22.41 -8.67 -6.18
C LYS A 152 23.63 -8.80 -5.26
N GLU A 153 23.56 -8.25 -4.06
CA GLU A 153 24.63 -8.28 -3.05
C GLU A 153 24.61 -9.55 -2.16
N GLY A 154 23.74 -10.51 -2.49
CA GLY A 154 23.65 -11.79 -1.77
C GLY A 154 22.76 -11.77 -0.53
N GLN A 155 22.21 -10.63 -0.16
CA GLN A 155 21.24 -10.54 0.93
C GLN A 155 19.94 -11.25 0.56
N ALA A 156 19.37 -11.98 1.50
CA ALA A 156 18.15 -12.76 1.32
C ALA A 156 17.03 -12.22 2.23
N TYR A 157 15.82 -12.14 1.70
CA TYR A 157 14.67 -11.58 2.40
C TYR A 157 13.45 -12.47 2.29
N LEU A 158 12.68 -12.55 3.36
CA LEU A 158 11.36 -13.16 3.39
C LEU A 158 10.34 -12.22 2.77
N PRO A 159 9.66 -12.58 1.66
CA PRO A 159 8.59 -11.74 1.10
C PRO A 159 7.33 -11.85 1.94
N LEU A 160 6.75 -10.70 2.27
CA LEU A 160 5.46 -10.54 2.92
C LEU A 160 4.56 -9.66 2.07
N PHE A 161 3.26 -9.93 2.09
CA PHE A 161 2.28 -9.13 1.36
C PHE A 161 1.20 -8.63 2.30
N THR A 162 0.86 -7.36 2.17
CA THR A 162 -0.11 -6.67 3.02
C THR A 162 -1.54 -7.04 2.73
N ASP A 163 -1.80 -7.57 1.54
CA ASP A 163 -3.12 -7.95 1.05
C ASP A 163 -3.02 -8.93 -0.14
N LEU A 164 -4.17 -9.42 -0.58
CA LEU A 164 -4.26 -10.36 -1.68
C LEU A 164 -3.85 -9.76 -3.03
N HIS A 165 -4.10 -8.47 -3.26
CA HIS A 165 -3.75 -7.81 -4.52
C HIS A 165 -2.23 -7.74 -4.69
N GLU A 166 -1.51 -7.35 -3.64
CA GLU A 166 -0.04 -7.34 -3.63
C GLU A 166 0.54 -8.74 -3.80
N PHE A 167 -0.04 -9.75 -3.14
CA PHE A 167 0.36 -11.13 -3.34
C PHE A 167 0.13 -11.61 -4.79
N GLN A 168 -0.97 -11.23 -5.43
CA GLN A 168 -1.26 -11.59 -6.83
C GLN A 168 -0.27 -10.96 -7.82
N LYS A 169 0.24 -9.75 -7.56
CA LYS A 169 1.30 -9.14 -8.38
C LYS A 169 2.58 -9.99 -8.39
N PHE A 170 2.90 -10.62 -7.27
CA PHE A 170 4.00 -11.57 -7.15
C PHE A 170 3.67 -12.92 -7.80
N ASN A 171 2.48 -13.45 -7.56
CA ASN A 171 2.06 -14.81 -7.93
C ASN A 171 1.34 -14.88 -9.29
N ARG A 172 1.82 -14.14 -10.30
CA ARG A 172 1.18 -14.06 -11.63
C ARG A 172 1.03 -15.39 -12.33
N GLU A 173 1.91 -16.34 -12.05
CA GLU A 173 1.92 -17.68 -12.63
C GLU A 173 1.24 -18.73 -11.75
N ASP A 174 0.56 -18.30 -10.68
CA ASP A 174 -0.16 -19.14 -9.71
C ASP A 174 0.66 -20.32 -9.15
N LYS A 175 1.95 -20.06 -8.91
CA LYS A 175 2.90 -21.07 -8.42
C LYS A 175 2.90 -21.24 -6.90
N PHE A 176 2.36 -20.26 -6.19
CA PHE A 176 2.41 -20.20 -4.73
C PHE A 176 1.02 -20.21 -4.13
N LYS A 177 0.89 -20.85 -2.97
CA LYS A 177 -0.26 -20.70 -2.07
C LYS A 177 0.02 -19.57 -1.09
N GLY A 178 -1.00 -18.80 -0.70
CA GLY A 178 -0.89 -17.79 0.32
C GLY A 178 -1.16 -18.39 1.70
N GLY A 179 -0.15 -18.41 2.57
CA GLY A 179 -0.33 -18.65 4.01
C GLY A 179 -0.53 -17.32 4.74
N VAL A 180 -1.32 -17.30 5.81
CA VAL A 180 -1.50 -16.09 6.65
C VAL A 180 -0.65 -16.20 7.89
N VAL A 181 0.13 -15.15 8.20
CA VAL A 181 0.96 -15.04 9.39
C VAL A 181 0.67 -13.75 10.14
N GLU A 182 0.57 -13.81 11.45
CA GLU A 182 0.53 -12.64 12.34
C GLU A 182 1.94 -12.05 12.48
N ALA A 183 2.05 -10.73 12.55
CA ALA A 183 3.34 -10.04 12.63
C ALA A 183 4.26 -10.62 13.73
N GLU A 184 3.70 -10.93 14.90
CA GLU A 184 4.42 -11.51 16.04
C GLU A 184 5.13 -12.83 15.71
N LYS A 185 4.61 -13.58 14.73
CA LYS A 185 5.14 -14.89 14.32
C LYS A 185 6.09 -14.81 13.14
N VAL A 186 6.25 -13.64 12.53
CA VAL A 186 7.14 -13.45 11.36
C VAL A 186 8.58 -13.81 11.71
N SER A 187 9.05 -13.46 12.92
CA SER A 187 10.39 -13.78 13.38
C SER A 187 10.69 -15.30 13.38
N ASN A 188 9.67 -16.13 13.59
CA ASN A 188 9.82 -17.58 13.59
C ASN A 188 10.01 -18.17 12.18
N LEU A 189 9.74 -17.38 11.14
CA LEU A 189 9.93 -17.76 9.74
C LEU A 189 11.31 -17.36 9.21
N LEU A 190 12.01 -16.51 9.94
CA LEU A 190 13.38 -16.08 9.58
C LEU A 190 14.39 -17.14 10.01
N ASN A 191 15.39 -17.35 9.17
CA ASN A 191 16.56 -18.17 9.48
C ASN A 191 17.84 -17.34 9.38
N ASP A 192 18.98 -17.91 9.75
CA ASP A 192 20.28 -17.23 9.80
C ASP A 192 20.78 -16.73 8.42
N GLU A 193 20.21 -17.23 7.33
CA GLU A 193 20.56 -16.83 5.96
C GLU A 193 19.77 -15.59 5.51
N MET A 194 18.72 -15.21 6.24
CA MET A 194 17.85 -14.10 5.89
C MET A 194 18.27 -12.82 6.61
N SER A 195 18.39 -11.74 5.86
CA SER A 195 18.71 -10.41 6.37
C SER A 195 17.49 -9.69 6.96
N GLY A 196 16.28 -10.21 6.72
CA GLY A 196 15.02 -9.61 7.20
C GLY A 196 13.82 -9.94 6.31
N VAL A 197 12.85 -9.05 6.32
CA VAL A 197 11.64 -9.13 5.50
C VAL A 197 11.64 -8.07 4.41
N VAL A 198 10.97 -8.34 3.30
CA VAL A 198 10.61 -7.34 2.29
C VAL A 198 9.11 -7.36 2.10
N ILE A 199 8.48 -6.19 2.16
CA ILE A 199 7.04 -6.05 2.09
C ILE A 199 6.66 -5.51 0.71
N ASN A 200 5.68 -6.15 0.07
CA ASN A 200 5.17 -5.77 -1.25
C ASN A 200 6.28 -5.53 -2.29
N PRO A 201 7.18 -6.50 -2.55
CA PRO A 201 8.39 -6.29 -3.37
C PRO A 201 8.11 -5.91 -4.84
N PHE A 202 6.84 -5.94 -5.28
CA PHE A 202 6.38 -5.58 -6.63
C PHE A 202 5.29 -4.50 -6.61
N GLY A 203 5.12 -3.82 -5.47
CA GLY A 203 4.22 -2.69 -5.28
C GLY A 203 4.72 -1.38 -5.86
#